data_4b32d089053bdccb118f2db98164b061
#
_entry.id   4b32d089053bdccb118f2db98164b061
#
_cell.length_a   1.000
_cell.length_b   1.000
_cell.length_c   1.000
_cell.angle_alpha   90.00
_cell.angle_beta   90.00
_cell.angle_gamma   90.00
#
_symmetry.space_group_name_H-M   'P 1'
#
loop_
_entity.id
_entity.type
_entity.pdbx_description
1 polymer ?
#
loop_
_entity_poly.entity_id
_entity_poly.type
_entity_poly.pdbx_seq_one_letter_code
_entity_poly.pdbx_strand_id
1 'polypeptide(L)'
;MSEGSLGDKDSRSGEQLGRRDAGHDTRSSGSSAHAAGPDPASSAGQDDTYALYRRGLDLLGKGSAAAAAQLLARASAAEPESRSILEALGRAQFDTRHYEAAAGSFRRIVDASPSDDYAQFGLGLALARTGDPGAAAEHLALAAAMRPNLRHYTDALRSVRATLSARNRLREETPE
;
A
#
# COMPACT_ATOMS: atom_id res chain seq x y z
N MET A 1 -43.30 -6.09 -29.28
CA MET A 1 -44.65 -5.73 -28.86
C MET A 1 -44.61 -5.57 -27.37
N SER A 2 -44.69 -4.35 -27.06
CA SER A 2 -45.42 -3.58 -26.03
C SER A 2 -44.70 -3.60 -24.67
N GLU A 3 -44.05 -2.52 -24.29
CA GLU A 3 -44.49 -1.19 -23.84
C GLU A 3 -45.24 -1.21 -22.51
N GLY A 4 -44.79 -0.31 -21.65
CA GLY A 4 -45.54 0.25 -20.57
C GLY A 4 -44.65 0.48 -19.33
N SER A 5 -44.04 1.52 -19.14
CA SER A 5 -44.32 2.94 -18.95
C SER A 5 -44.82 3.31 -17.54
N LEU A 6 -44.10 4.23 -16.98
CA LEU A 6 -44.45 5.41 -16.16
C LEU A 6 -45.07 5.27 -14.75
N GLY A 7 -44.55 6.16 -13.93
CA GLY A 7 -45.22 6.82 -12.82
C GLY A 7 -44.29 7.13 -11.68
N ASP A 8 -43.57 8.16 -11.58
CA ASP A 8 -43.71 9.61 -11.42
C ASP A 8 -44.66 10.04 -10.30
N LYS A 9 -44.15 11.06 -9.61
CA LYS A 9 -44.80 12.05 -8.69
C LYS A 9 -44.61 11.75 -7.21
N ASP A 10 -43.90 12.58 -6.59
CA ASP A 10 -44.03 14.02 -6.32
C ASP A 10 -44.59 14.33 -4.93
N SER A 11 -43.98 15.29 -4.34
CA SER A 11 -44.56 16.37 -3.50
C SER A 11 -44.32 16.28 -1.98
N ARG A 12 -43.41 17.13 -1.58
CA ARG A 12 -43.67 18.48 -0.97
C ARG A 12 -44.12 18.52 0.47
N SER A 13 -43.42 19.39 1.08
CA SER A 13 -43.90 20.47 2.01
C SER A 13 -43.82 20.07 3.48
N GLY A 14 -43.30 20.84 4.34
CA GLY A 14 -43.21 22.26 4.51
C GLY A 14 -42.96 22.54 5.96
N GLU A 15 -42.36 23.65 6.15
CA GLU A 15 -42.65 24.72 7.13
C GLU A 15 -42.36 24.41 8.59
N GLN A 16 -41.39 25.10 9.10
CA GLN A 16 -41.31 26.49 9.58
C GLN A 16 -41.71 26.67 11.04
N LEU A 17 -40.88 27.47 11.68
CA LEU A 17 -41.16 28.42 12.77
C LEU A 17 -40.97 27.97 14.22
N GLY A 18 -40.08 28.69 14.85
CA GLY A 18 -40.00 28.82 16.30
C GLY A 18 -38.78 29.60 16.78
N ARG A 19 -38.73 30.91 16.50
CA ARG A 19 -37.89 31.86 17.24
C ARG A 19 -38.29 31.88 18.69
N ARG A 20 -37.34 31.94 19.61
CA ARG A 20 -37.42 32.83 20.80
C ARG A 20 -36.01 33.09 21.35
N ASP A 21 -35.71 34.36 21.40
CA ASP A 21 -34.65 35.03 22.15
C ASP A 21 -34.80 34.77 23.66
N ALA A 22 -33.66 34.69 24.33
CA ALA A 22 -33.43 35.50 25.55
C ALA A 22 -31.98 35.20 26.05
N GLY A 23 -31.22 36.28 26.16
CA GLY A 23 -29.85 36.32 26.63
C GLY A 23 -29.64 35.90 28.06
N HIS A 24 -28.41 35.52 28.35
CA HIS A 24 -27.74 35.90 29.61
C HIS A 24 -26.23 35.86 29.45
N ASP A 25 -25.63 37.04 29.65
CA ASP A 25 -24.21 37.23 29.90
C ASP A 25 -23.75 36.42 31.09
N THR A 26 -22.69 35.67 30.95
CA THR A 26 -21.70 35.49 32.02
C THR A 26 -20.33 35.32 31.41
N ARG A 27 -19.50 36.34 31.61
CA ARG A 27 -18.03 36.31 31.44
C ARG A 27 -17.45 35.19 32.28
N SER A 28 -16.73 34.31 31.67
CA SER A 28 -15.68 33.54 32.35
C SER A 28 -14.46 33.42 31.46
N SER A 29 -13.43 34.03 31.95
CA SER A 29 -12.07 33.92 31.45
C SER A 29 -11.62 32.47 31.47
N GLY A 30 -11.20 31.92 30.33
CA GLY A 30 -10.71 30.58 30.27
C GLY A 30 -9.88 30.35 29.02
N SER A 31 -8.57 30.59 29.15
CA SER A 31 -7.47 29.94 28.46
C SER A 31 -7.71 29.56 27.00
N SER A 32 -7.26 30.41 26.11
CA SER A 32 -6.99 30.05 24.71
C SER A 32 -5.94 28.94 24.68
N ALA A 33 -6.42 27.69 24.68
CA ALA A 33 -5.63 26.61 24.11
C ALA A 33 -5.58 26.88 22.60
N HIS A 34 -4.52 27.54 22.18
CA HIS A 34 -4.14 27.70 20.79
C HIS A 34 -3.90 26.28 20.25
N ALA A 35 -4.92 25.70 19.62
CA ALA A 35 -4.74 24.53 18.78
C ALA A 35 -3.78 24.98 17.67
N ALA A 36 -2.52 24.61 17.80
CA ALA A 36 -1.54 24.78 16.76
C ALA A 36 -2.08 24.06 15.52
N GLY A 37 -2.56 24.82 14.55
CA GLY A 37 -2.85 24.29 13.23
C GLY A 37 -1.57 23.69 12.65
N PRO A 38 -1.68 22.76 11.69
CA PRO A 38 -0.51 22.15 11.07
C PRO A 38 0.39 23.25 10.54
N ASP A 39 1.68 23.13 10.88
CA ASP A 39 2.72 24.08 10.48
C ASP A 39 2.73 24.20 8.95
N PRO A 40 2.64 25.40 8.35
CA PRO A 40 2.61 25.56 6.90
C PRO A 40 3.85 24.99 6.19
N ALA A 41 4.97 24.89 6.88
CA ALA A 41 6.18 24.22 6.40
C ALA A 41 6.01 22.70 6.32
N SER A 42 5.22 22.09 7.19
CA SER A 42 4.89 20.65 7.19
C SER A 42 3.94 20.30 6.05
N SER A 43 2.97 21.16 5.75
CA SER A 43 2.03 20.93 4.63
C SER A 43 2.71 21.03 3.27
N ALA A 44 3.62 21.98 3.07
CA ALA A 44 4.38 22.12 1.82
C ALA A 44 5.26 20.89 1.53
N GLY A 45 5.90 20.32 2.57
CA GLY A 45 6.70 19.09 2.44
C GLY A 45 5.84 17.86 2.11
N GLN A 46 4.63 17.77 2.66
CA GLN A 46 3.68 16.68 2.38
C GLN A 46 3.13 16.78 0.95
N ASP A 47 2.83 17.99 0.47
CA ASP A 47 2.37 18.22 -0.90
C ASP A 47 3.45 17.80 -1.91
N ASP A 48 4.72 18.10 -1.65
CA ASP A 48 5.86 17.67 -2.46
C ASP A 48 6.02 16.15 -2.46
N THR A 49 5.90 15.50 -1.31
CA THR A 49 6.00 14.03 -1.18
C THR A 49 4.88 13.34 -1.93
N TYR A 50 3.66 13.83 -1.78
CA TYR A 50 2.50 13.32 -2.51
C TYR A 50 2.65 13.49 -4.03
N ALA A 51 3.18 14.63 -4.50
CA ALA A 51 3.45 14.87 -5.90
C ALA A 51 4.50 13.89 -6.47
N LEU A 52 5.58 13.63 -5.71
CA LEU A 52 6.58 12.62 -6.07
C LEU A 52 5.97 11.21 -6.15
N TYR A 53 5.16 10.82 -5.18
CA TYR A 53 4.47 9.53 -5.16
C TYR A 53 3.54 9.37 -6.36
N ARG A 54 2.66 10.35 -6.63
CA ARG A 54 1.74 10.33 -7.76
C ARG A 54 2.47 10.19 -9.10
N ARG A 55 3.55 10.96 -9.28
CA ARG A 55 4.37 10.89 -10.48
C ARG A 55 5.09 9.55 -10.61
N GLY A 56 5.55 8.99 -9.49
CA GLY A 56 6.14 7.64 -9.45
C GLY A 56 5.16 6.57 -9.90
N LEU A 57 3.90 6.63 -9.44
CA LEU A 57 2.84 5.71 -9.89
C LEU A 57 2.53 5.85 -11.38
N ASP A 58 2.46 7.07 -11.90
CA ASP A 58 2.25 7.33 -13.33
C ASP A 58 3.38 6.72 -14.18
N LEU A 59 4.63 6.88 -13.76
CA LEU A 59 5.79 6.29 -14.41
C LEU A 59 5.77 4.75 -14.37
N LEU A 60 5.36 4.15 -13.24
CA LEU A 60 5.16 2.70 -13.14
C LEU A 60 4.10 2.22 -14.13
N GLY A 61 2.97 2.92 -14.22
CA GLY A 61 1.91 2.61 -15.17
C GLY A 61 2.36 2.69 -16.63
N LYS A 62 3.34 3.54 -16.93
CA LYS A 62 3.98 3.69 -18.25
C LYS A 62 5.16 2.74 -18.50
N GLY A 63 5.47 1.85 -17.57
CA GLY A 63 6.60 0.93 -17.67
C GLY A 63 7.97 1.57 -17.42
N SER A 64 8.02 2.82 -16.96
CA SER A 64 9.28 3.54 -16.67
C SER A 64 9.74 3.29 -15.23
N ALA A 65 9.94 2.03 -14.88
CA ALA A 65 10.21 1.59 -13.50
C ALA A 65 11.48 2.22 -12.90
N ALA A 66 12.54 2.44 -13.70
CA ALA A 66 13.76 3.07 -13.21
C ALA A 66 13.55 4.51 -12.77
N ALA A 67 12.84 5.31 -13.58
CA ALA A 67 12.50 6.68 -13.22
C ALA A 67 11.52 6.74 -12.03
N ALA A 68 10.58 5.80 -11.99
CA ALA A 68 9.65 5.66 -10.86
C ALA A 68 10.40 5.39 -9.57
N ALA A 69 11.36 4.45 -9.56
CA ALA A 69 12.16 4.10 -8.39
C ALA A 69 12.89 5.32 -7.81
N GLN A 70 13.44 6.20 -8.65
CA GLN A 70 14.12 7.43 -8.20
C GLN A 70 13.17 8.38 -7.47
N LEU A 71 11.97 8.63 -8.03
CA LEU A 71 11.00 9.54 -7.40
C LEU A 71 10.42 8.94 -6.12
N LEU A 72 10.10 7.64 -6.15
CA LEU A 72 9.56 6.93 -5.00
C LEU A 72 10.60 6.78 -3.86
N ALA A 73 11.88 6.66 -4.18
CA ALA A 73 12.94 6.69 -3.17
C ALA A 73 13.02 8.04 -2.47
N ARG A 74 12.87 9.15 -3.21
CA ARG A 74 12.80 10.49 -2.60
C ARG A 74 11.56 10.66 -1.74
N ALA A 75 10.40 10.19 -2.19
CA ALA A 75 9.18 10.19 -1.40
C ALA A 75 9.33 9.35 -0.12
N SER A 76 9.94 8.15 -0.21
CA SER A 76 10.20 7.28 0.94
C SER A 76 11.23 7.85 1.91
N ALA A 77 12.14 8.73 1.47
CA ALA A 77 13.06 9.44 2.35
C ALA A 77 12.32 10.50 3.18
N ALA A 78 11.30 11.15 2.62
CA ALA A 78 10.47 12.13 3.32
C ALA A 78 9.44 11.46 4.24
N GLU A 79 8.81 10.37 3.79
CA GLU A 79 7.81 9.60 4.56
C GLU A 79 8.22 8.12 4.64
N PRO A 80 9.17 7.79 5.54
CA PRO A 80 9.74 6.46 5.60
C PRO A 80 8.76 5.37 6.01
N GLU A 81 7.71 5.69 6.75
CA GLU A 81 6.72 4.72 7.25
C GLU A 81 5.48 4.61 6.33
N SER A 82 5.43 5.37 5.24
CA SER A 82 4.28 5.33 4.32
C SER A 82 4.22 4.01 3.57
N ARG A 83 3.25 3.16 3.95
CA ARG A 83 3.00 1.86 3.32
C ARG A 83 2.85 1.98 1.81
N SER A 84 2.06 2.94 1.34
CA SER A 84 1.77 3.12 -0.09
C SER A 84 3.02 3.49 -0.89
N ILE A 85 3.89 4.32 -0.32
CA ILE A 85 5.16 4.71 -0.95
C ILE A 85 6.12 3.52 -0.98
N LEU A 86 6.24 2.78 0.14
CA LEU A 86 7.10 1.59 0.23
C LEU A 86 6.64 0.49 -0.73
N GLU A 87 5.34 0.27 -0.87
CA GLU A 87 4.77 -0.69 -1.82
C GLU A 87 5.11 -0.32 -3.26
N ALA A 88 4.88 0.93 -3.65
CA ALA A 88 5.20 1.41 -4.99
C ALA A 88 6.71 1.36 -5.27
N LEU A 89 7.54 1.72 -4.29
CA LEU A 89 8.99 1.65 -4.37
C LEU A 89 9.48 0.21 -4.53
N GLY A 90 8.99 -0.71 -3.69
CA GLY A 90 9.34 -2.13 -3.77
C GLY A 90 8.99 -2.73 -5.14
N ARG A 91 7.83 -2.37 -5.69
CA ARG A 91 7.43 -2.77 -7.03
C ARG A 91 8.37 -2.20 -8.11
N ALA A 92 8.70 -0.90 -8.07
CA ALA A 92 9.61 -0.27 -9.01
C ALA A 92 11.03 -0.89 -8.95
N GLN A 93 11.51 -1.17 -7.74
CA GLN A 93 12.79 -1.85 -7.52
C GLN A 93 12.77 -3.29 -8.05
N PHE A 94 11.68 -4.02 -7.86
CA PHE A 94 11.52 -5.37 -8.40
C PHE A 94 11.52 -5.37 -9.93
N ASP A 95 10.79 -4.47 -10.56
CA ASP A 95 10.71 -4.34 -12.01
C ASP A 95 12.07 -3.94 -12.63
N THR A 96 12.90 -3.22 -11.89
CA THR A 96 14.28 -2.87 -12.29
C THR A 96 15.33 -3.90 -11.86
N ARG A 97 14.91 -5.06 -11.33
CA ARG A 97 15.74 -6.16 -10.86
C ARG A 97 16.64 -5.84 -9.65
N HIS A 98 16.36 -4.77 -8.93
CA HIS A 98 17.01 -4.48 -7.65
C HIS A 98 16.31 -5.26 -6.53
N TYR A 99 16.45 -6.58 -6.57
CA TYR A 99 15.64 -7.49 -5.74
C TYR A 99 15.93 -7.36 -4.25
N GLU A 100 17.19 -7.11 -3.85
CA GLU A 100 17.56 -6.87 -2.44
C GLU A 100 16.88 -5.61 -1.90
N ALA A 101 16.89 -4.52 -2.69
CA ALA A 101 16.22 -3.29 -2.32
C ALA A 101 14.70 -3.47 -2.24
N ALA A 102 14.10 -4.20 -3.20
CA ALA A 102 12.69 -4.53 -3.18
C ALA A 102 12.31 -5.34 -1.94
N ALA A 103 13.13 -6.36 -1.58
CA ALA A 103 12.94 -7.12 -0.35
C ALA A 103 12.98 -6.22 0.89
N GLY A 104 13.91 -5.25 0.94
CA GLY A 104 14.00 -4.27 2.00
C GLY A 104 12.75 -3.39 2.13
N SER A 105 12.22 -2.91 1.00
CA SER A 105 11.01 -2.09 0.97
C SER A 105 9.77 -2.87 1.45
N PHE A 106 9.57 -4.09 0.95
CA PHE A 106 8.46 -4.94 1.38
C PHE A 106 8.60 -5.43 2.82
N ARG A 107 9.83 -5.72 3.28
CA ARG A 107 10.08 -6.14 4.67
C ARG A 107 9.63 -5.08 5.67
N ARG A 108 9.89 -3.80 5.41
CA ARG A 108 9.41 -2.70 6.27
C ARG A 108 7.90 -2.69 6.40
N ILE A 109 7.16 -3.00 5.33
CA ILE A 109 5.69 -3.12 5.39
C ILE A 109 5.30 -4.34 6.22
N VAL A 110 5.93 -5.49 5.99
CA VAL A 110 5.65 -6.73 6.73
C VAL A 110 5.94 -6.59 8.22
N ASP A 111 7.03 -5.92 8.58
CA ASP A 111 7.41 -5.68 9.99
C ASP A 111 6.37 -4.80 10.71
N ALA A 112 5.82 -3.79 10.01
CA ALA A 112 4.77 -2.93 10.55
C ALA A 112 3.38 -3.59 10.49
N SER A 113 3.13 -4.42 9.49
CA SER A 113 1.84 -5.08 9.26
C SER A 113 2.04 -6.50 8.70
N PRO A 114 2.25 -7.50 9.57
CA PRO A 114 2.47 -8.89 9.15
C PRO A 114 1.31 -9.52 8.35
N SER A 115 0.11 -8.94 8.47
CA SER A 115 -1.09 -9.37 7.74
C SER A 115 -1.29 -8.70 6.39
N ASP A 116 -0.31 -7.95 5.88
CA ASP A 116 -0.35 -7.37 4.55
C ASP A 116 -0.02 -8.43 3.50
N ASP A 117 -1.05 -8.94 2.84
CA ASP A 117 -0.91 -10.04 1.88
C ASP A 117 -0.07 -9.67 0.67
N TYR A 118 -0.18 -8.42 0.18
CA TYR A 118 0.61 -7.98 -0.97
C TYR A 118 2.09 -7.79 -0.63
N ALA A 119 2.38 -7.23 0.56
CA ALA A 119 3.76 -7.08 1.02
C ALA A 119 4.43 -8.44 1.27
N GLN A 120 3.70 -9.40 1.87
CA GLN A 120 4.16 -10.78 2.01
C GLN A 120 4.47 -11.41 0.64
N PHE A 121 3.59 -11.22 -0.33
CA PHE A 121 3.80 -11.71 -1.69
C PHE A 121 5.04 -11.06 -2.35
N GLY A 122 5.14 -9.73 -2.29
CA GLY A 122 6.25 -8.97 -2.86
C GLY A 122 7.60 -9.34 -2.23
N LEU A 123 7.65 -9.49 -0.91
CA LEU A 123 8.83 -9.94 -0.18
C LEU A 123 9.23 -11.35 -0.60
N GLY A 124 8.28 -12.27 -0.66
CA GLY A 124 8.53 -13.64 -1.10
C GLY A 124 9.07 -13.71 -2.53
N LEU A 125 8.52 -12.94 -3.46
CA LEU A 125 9.05 -12.88 -4.83
C LEU A 125 10.47 -12.31 -4.87
N ALA A 126 10.76 -11.25 -4.13
CA ALA A 126 12.08 -10.64 -4.08
C ALA A 126 13.12 -11.62 -3.50
N LEU A 127 12.80 -12.31 -2.40
CA LEU A 127 13.67 -13.33 -1.78
C LEU A 127 13.93 -14.52 -2.71
N ALA A 128 12.94 -14.94 -3.48
CA ALA A 128 13.16 -15.99 -4.49
C ALA A 128 14.18 -15.58 -5.56
N ARG A 129 14.23 -14.28 -5.91
CA ARG A 129 15.16 -13.72 -6.90
C ARG A 129 16.55 -13.45 -6.33
N THR A 130 16.67 -13.24 -5.02
CA THR A 130 17.96 -13.09 -4.32
C THR A 130 18.61 -14.44 -3.95
N GLY A 131 17.93 -15.55 -4.24
CA GLY A 131 18.48 -16.90 -4.03
C GLY A 131 18.16 -17.50 -2.66
N ASP A 132 17.20 -16.94 -1.95
CA ASP A 132 16.65 -17.53 -0.72
C ASP A 132 15.23 -18.10 -0.94
N PRO A 133 15.12 -19.27 -1.59
CA PRO A 133 13.81 -19.88 -1.83
C PRO A 133 13.15 -20.42 -0.54
N GLY A 134 13.92 -20.62 0.53
CA GLY A 134 13.40 -21.03 1.85
C GLY A 134 12.51 -19.95 2.43
N ALA A 135 13.08 -18.80 2.73
CA ALA A 135 12.34 -17.64 3.24
C ALA A 135 11.26 -17.18 2.24
N ALA A 136 11.52 -17.25 0.93
CA ALA A 136 10.52 -16.94 -0.09
C ALA A 136 9.26 -17.80 0.05
N ALA A 137 9.43 -19.12 0.27
CA ALA A 137 8.28 -20.03 0.40
C ALA A 137 7.44 -19.74 1.65
N GLU A 138 8.06 -19.30 2.73
CA GLU A 138 7.36 -18.91 3.96
C GLU A 138 6.45 -17.70 3.73
N HIS A 139 6.99 -16.61 3.16
CA HIS A 139 6.23 -15.40 2.87
C HIS A 139 5.13 -15.63 1.82
N LEU A 140 5.43 -16.40 0.75
CA LEU A 140 4.43 -16.74 -0.27
C LEU A 140 3.32 -17.65 0.29
N ALA A 141 3.63 -18.53 1.25
CA ALA A 141 2.62 -19.35 1.91
C ALA A 141 1.67 -18.49 2.76
N LEU A 142 2.19 -17.50 3.48
CA LEU A 142 1.36 -16.54 4.22
C LEU A 142 0.45 -15.76 3.28
N ALA A 143 0.98 -15.19 2.20
CA ALA A 143 0.20 -14.47 1.20
C ALA A 143 -0.92 -15.34 0.60
N ALA A 144 -0.59 -16.58 0.21
CA ALA A 144 -1.56 -17.53 -0.36
C ALA A 144 -2.63 -17.95 0.66
N ALA A 145 -2.28 -18.09 1.94
CA ALA A 145 -3.23 -18.39 3.00
C ALA A 145 -4.21 -17.23 3.26
N MET A 146 -3.71 -16.00 3.22
CA MET A 146 -4.52 -14.80 3.40
C MET A 146 -5.46 -14.54 2.21
N ARG A 147 -5.03 -14.87 0.99
CA ARG A 147 -5.80 -14.65 -0.26
C ARG A 147 -5.84 -15.88 -1.15
N PRO A 148 -6.54 -16.94 -0.75
CA PRO A 148 -6.55 -18.22 -1.49
C PRO A 148 -7.20 -18.12 -2.88
N ASN A 149 -8.01 -17.09 -3.12
CA ASN A 149 -8.64 -16.80 -4.40
C ASN A 149 -7.68 -16.16 -5.42
N LEU A 150 -6.52 -15.64 -5.00
CA LEU A 150 -5.52 -15.04 -5.89
C LEU A 150 -4.57 -16.11 -6.44
N ARG A 151 -4.89 -16.65 -7.61
CA ARG A 151 -4.13 -17.76 -8.23
C ARG A 151 -2.64 -17.48 -8.36
N HIS A 152 -2.25 -16.25 -8.69
CA HIS A 152 -0.85 -15.89 -8.85
C HIS A 152 -0.04 -16.04 -7.55
N TYR A 153 -0.66 -15.93 -6.35
CA TYR A 153 0.00 -16.21 -5.08
C TYR A 153 0.32 -17.70 -4.91
N THR A 154 -0.67 -18.55 -5.19
CA THR A 154 -0.48 -20.00 -5.11
C THR A 154 0.45 -20.53 -6.19
N ASP A 155 0.45 -19.94 -7.38
CA ASP A 155 1.35 -20.32 -8.46
C ASP A 155 2.81 -19.94 -8.16
N ALA A 156 3.03 -18.75 -7.60
CA ALA A 156 4.36 -18.33 -7.14
C ALA A 156 4.89 -19.28 -6.05
N LEU A 157 4.07 -19.60 -5.05
CA LEU A 157 4.43 -20.55 -4.01
C LEU A 157 4.80 -21.93 -4.58
N ARG A 158 4.01 -22.44 -5.52
CA ARG A 158 4.28 -23.73 -6.19
C ARG A 158 5.62 -23.71 -6.92
N SER A 159 5.90 -22.62 -7.65
CA SER A 159 7.16 -22.45 -8.38
C SER A 159 8.37 -22.47 -7.44
N VAL A 160 8.29 -21.73 -6.33
CA VAL A 160 9.39 -21.67 -5.35
C VAL A 160 9.59 -23.02 -4.65
N ARG A 161 8.51 -23.71 -4.28
CA ARG A 161 8.59 -25.06 -3.70
C ARG A 161 9.22 -26.07 -4.65
N ALA A 162 8.93 -25.99 -5.94
CA ALA A 162 9.56 -26.83 -6.95
C ALA A 162 11.09 -26.58 -7.03
N THR A 163 11.50 -25.31 -6.96
CA THR A 163 12.91 -24.92 -6.90
C THR A 163 13.61 -25.48 -5.66
N LEU A 164 12.95 -25.39 -4.48
CA LEU A 164 13.48 -25.96 -3.23
C LEU A 164 13.67 -27.47 -3.35
N SER A 165 12.66 -28.17 -3.85
CA SER A 165 12.73 -29.63 -4.01
C SER A 165 13.83 -30.07 -4.98
N ALA A 166 14.02 -29.32 -6.07
CA ALA A 166 15.11 -29.59 -7.00
C ALA A 166 16.49 -29.38 -6.36
N ARG A 167 16.63 -28.26 -5.60
CA ARG A 167 17.89 -27.95 -4.90
C ARG A 167 18.24 -28.98 -3.84
N ASN A 168 17.26 -29.50 -3.10
CA ASN A 168 17.48 -30.52 -2.07
C ASN A 168 17.94 -31.85 -2.71
N ARG A 169 17.31 -32.28 -3.82
CA ARG A 169 17.76 -33.49 -4.55
C ARG A 169 19.19 -33.39 -5.01
N LEU A 170 19.59 -32.25 -5.58
CA LEU A 170 20.98 -32.05 -6.02
C LEU A 170 21.99 -32.12 -4.87
N ARG A 171 21.62 -31.65 -3.68
CA ARG A 171 22.46 -31.73 -2.47
C ARG A 171 22.61 -33.17 -1.95
N GLU A 172 21.56 -33.99 -2.10
CA GLU A 172 21.59 -35.41 -1.70
C GLU A 172 22.41 -36.26 -2.69
N GLU A 173 22.46 -35.87 -3.98
CA GLU A 173 23.19 -36.57 -5.02
C GLU A 173 24.70 -36.23 -5.07
N THR A 174 25.13 -35.17 -4.38
CA THR A 174 26.54 -34.77 -4.24
C THR A 174 27.00 -34.83 -2.78
N PRO A 175 27.18 -36.02 -2.18
CA PRO A 175 27.86 -36.13 -0.90
C PRO A 175 29.32 -35.72 -1.04
N GLU A 176 29.82 -34.84 -0.16
CA GLU A 176 31.26 -34.49 -0.05
C GLU A 176 32.11 -35.69 0.32
#